data_c5304d310a426aac31bafd183c9c55ae
#
_entry.id   c5304d310a426aac31bafd183c9c55ae
#
_cell.length_a   1.000
_cell.length_b   1.000
_cell.length_c   1.000
_cell.angle_alpha   90.00
_cell.angle_beta   90.00
_cell.angle_gamma   90.00
#
_symmetry.space_group_name_H-M   'P 1'
#
loop_
_entity.id
_entity.type
_entity.pdbx_description
1 polymer ?
#
loop_
_entity_poly.entity_id
_entity_poly.type
_entity_poly.pdbx_seq_one_letter_code
_entity_poly.pdbx_strand_id
1 'polypeptide(L)'
;MFVLLAVAGVVLPIPGAVRTGAVDRGSIGPAGGGDRKLIALSFDDVPRGPGAFYTKEQRTIRLIAALSEADVRQVAFFLNPGRISAGDGAEERIAAYTAAGHVLADHTFSHRDLSAVTAPAFLADIDRSQAWLRGRKGYRPWFRFPGLNQGGRDTAKRRVVLDGLAARHLMVAGVTVDGSDWYLDRLAQDAQKAGKSMNLDGLRDLYVETMVQSADFSDALMRRSIGRSPAHVLLLHETDLTTRYLGALIDGLRKDGWRIVPADTAFADPIYHSEPDIPFDNGTVSEAIAWERGITGPRWYERNDMKVASALFEQRVLGQVAPTRAPAAASAPTPKPDAQTAAARRLDWLRRVAARHRQCAARRGRAHRLCQELAASADRIHLSGTRS
;
A
#
# COMPACT_ATOMS: atom_id res chain seq x y z
N MET A 1 71.16 15.78 43.57
CA MET A 1 69.84 15.30 43.98
C MET A 1 69.02 15.19 42.70
N PHE A 2 69.06 14.04 42.06
CA PHE A 2 68.35 13.77 40.79
C PHE A 2 67.08 13.04 41.12
N VAL A 3 65.94 13.59 40.66
CA VAL A 3 64.63 12.97 40.76
C VAL A 3 64.32 12.28 39.43
N LEU A 4 64.24 10.95 39.44
CA LEU A 4 63.74 10.16 38.33
C LEU A 4 62.23 10.22 38.28
N LEU A 5 61.65 10.69 37.16
CA LEU A 5 60.23 10.54 36.82
C LEU A 5 60.08 9.23 35.99
N ALA A 6 59.34 8.26 36.53
CA ALA A 6 58.92 7.08 35.80
C ALA A 6 57.65 7.39 35.00
N VAL A 7 57.71 7.25 33.69
CA VAL A 7 56.56 7.34 32.77
C VAL A 7 55.94 5.96 32.63
N ALA A 8 54.77 5.76 33.19
CA ALA A 8 53.99 4.52 32.97
C ALA A 8 53.29 4.61 31.60
N GLY A 9 53.68 3.75 30.67
CA GLY A 9 53.04 3.57 29.38
C GLY A 9 51.69 2.82 29.54
N VAL A 10 50.59 3.46 29.20
CA VAL A 10 49.30 2.81 29.07
C VAL A 10 49.19 2.24 27.66
N VAL A 11 49.17 0.91 27.56
CA VAL A 11 48.89 0.16 26.34
C VAL A 11 47.35 0.08 26.20
N LEU A 12 46.78 0.77 25.24
CA LEU A 12 45.37 0.61 24.85
C LEU A 12 45.23 -0.59 23.90
N PRO A 13 44.24 -1.48 24.12
CA PRO A 13 44.00 -2.59 23.19
C PRO A 13 43.29 -2.05 21.91
N ILE A 14 43.77 -2.55 20.76
CA ILE A 14 43.20 -2.34 19.45
C ILE A 14 41.88 -3.14 19.39
N PRO A 15 40.69 -2.51 19.04
CA PRO A 15 39.49 -3.28 18.87
C PRO A 15 39.56 -4.13 17.59
N GLY A 16 39.24 -5.39 17.79
CA GLY A 16 39.29 -6.44 16.77
C GLY A 16 38.27 -6.26 15.63
N ALA A 17 38.58 -7.04 14.62
CA ALA A 17 37.88 -7.36 13.37
C ALA A 17 36.39 -7.01 13.27
N VAL A 18 36.09 -6.26 12.23
CA VAL A 18 34.74 -6.09 11.68
C VAL A 18 34.21 -7.48 11.28
N ARG A 19 33.33 -8.04 12.09
CA ARG A 19 32.51 -9.17 11.68
C ARG A 19 31.51 -8.64 10.65
N THR A 20 31.59 -9.10 9.41
CA THR A 20 30.51 -9.04 8.43
C THR A 20 29.37 -9.90 8.97
N GLY A 21 28.48 -9.25 9.72
CA GLY A 21 27.25 -9.87 10.17
C GLY A 21 26.36 -10.13 8.96
N ALA A 22 26.08 -11.40 8.69
CA ALA A 22 24.94 -11.79 7.88
C ALA A 22 23.73 -11.08 8.47
N VAL A 23 22.97 -10.36 7.64
CA VAL A 23 21.69 -9.76 8.03
C VAL A 23 20.81 -10.93 8.44
N ASP A 24 20.61 -11.06 9.75
CA ASP A 24 19.65 -12.00 10.32
C ASP A 24 18.29 -11.63 9.75
N ARG A 25 17.73 -12.49 8.90
CA ARG A 25 16.35 -12.40 8.43
C ARG A 25 15.47 -12.68 9.64
N GLY A 26 15.24 -11.64 10.44
CA GLY A 26 14.56 -11.70 11.70
C GLY A 26 13.31 -12.57 11.59
N SER A 27 13.31 -13.70 12.27
CA SER A 27 12.12 -14.50 12.47
C SER A 27 11.09 -13.61 13.15
N ILE A 28 9.98 -13.35 12.47
CA ILE A 28 8.80 -12.70 13.05
C ILE A 28 8.22 -13.69 14.06
N GLY A 29 8.87 -13.79 15.22
CA GLY A 29 8.40 -14.62 16.33
C GLY A 29 7.13 -14.04 16.95
N PRO A 30 6.34 -14.84 17.69
CA PRO A 30 5.14 -14.37 18.34
C PRO A 30 5.53 -13.39 19.45
N ALA A 31 5.42 -12.09 19.18
CA ALA A 31 5.38 -11.09 20.24
C ALA A 31 4.07 -11.31 21.00
N GLY A 32 4.15 -11.64 22.28
CA GLY A 32 3.01 -11.89 23.16
C GLY A 32 2.11 -10.65 23.32
N GLY A 33 1.25 -10.45 22.36
CA GLY A 33 0.18 -9.44 22.35
C GLY A 33 -1.10 -10.17 22.00
N GLY A 34 -1.97 -10.33 23.00
CA GLY A 34 -3.25 -11.02 22.83
C GLY A 34 -4.05 -10.46 21.67
N ASP A 35 -5.03 -11.19 21.28
CA ASP A 35 -6.06 -11.15 20.25
C ASP A 35 -6.73 -9.78 19.92
N ARG A 36 -6.04 -8.67 20.17
CA ARG A 36 -6.56 -7.31 20.06
C ARG A 36 -6.37 -6.77 18.65
N LYS A 37 -7.46 -6.41 18.00
CA LYS A 37 -7.47 -5.67 16.75
C LYS A 37 -7.01 -4.22 16.99
N LEU A 38 -5.79 -3.87 16.58
CA LEU A 38 -5.23 -2.52 16.68
C LEU A 38 -5.15 -1.88 15.30
N ILE A 39 -5.57 -0.61 15.15
CA ILE A 39 -5.52 0.10 13.88
C ILE A 39 -5.16 1.57 14.08
N ALA A 40 -4.25 2.08 13.26
CA ALA A 40 -3.99 3.51 13.10
C ALA A 40 -4.58 4.02 11.79
N LEU A 41 -4.95 5.30 11.76
CA LEU A 41 -5.42 5.97 10.56
C LEU A 41 -4.29 6.75 9.92
N SER A 42 -4.20 6.72 8.58
CA SER A 42 -3.26 7.53 7.82
C SER A 42 -3.93 8.12 6.58
N PHE A 43 -3.51 9.33 6.22
CA PHE A 43 -4.11 10.11 5.13
C PHE A 43 -3.07 10.46 4.09
N ASP A 44 -3.27 10.02 2.86
CA ASP A 44 -2.39 10.29 1.75
C ASP A 44 -2.85 11.52 0.95
N ASP A 45 -1.98 11.98 0.07
CA ASP A 45 -2.24 13.04 -0.90
C ASP A 45 -2.42 14.45 -0.33
N VAL A 46 -1.84 14.74 0.80
CA VAL A 46 -1.99 16.05 1.46
C VAL A 46 -0.99 17.08 0.90
N PRO A 47 -1.42 18.31 0.55
CA PRO A 47 -2.79 18.85 0.60
C PRO A 47 -3.56 18.50 -0.68
N ARG A 48 -4.86 18.20 -0.53
CA ARG A 48 -5.76 18.00 -1.69
C ARG A 48 -6.53 19.26 -2.06
N GLY A 49 -6.92 19.32 -3.33
CA GLY A 49 -7.83 20.33 -3.85
C GLY A 49 -9.25 20.24 -3.24
N PRO A 50 -10.17 21.14 -3.60
CA PRO A 50 -11.56 21.07 -3.14
C PRO A 50 -12.23 19.78 -3.62
N GLY A 51 -13.19 19.28 -2.82
CA GLY A 51 -13.96 18.06 -3.14
C GLY A 51 -15.42 18.38 -3.47
N ALA A 52 -16.30 17.40 -3.19
CA ALA A 52 -17.72 17.50 -3.52
C ALA A 52 -18.54 18.30 -2.48
N PHE A 53 -18.09 18.40 -1.23
CA PHE A 53 -18.92 18.86 -0.13
C PHE A 53 -18.34 20.06 0.62
N TYR A 54 -17.02 20.27 0.57
CA TYR A 54 -16.32 21.25 1.40
C TYR A 54 -15.32 22.08 0.62
N THR A 55 -15.06 23.31 1.09
CA THR A 55 -13.82 24.00 0.73
C THR A 55 -12.63 23.29 1.40
N LYS A 56 -11.41 23.57 0.96
CA LYS A 56 -10.18 23.02 1.56
C LYS A 56 -10.09 23.33 3.06
N GLU A 57 -10.44 24.56 3.44
CA GLU A 57 -10.43 25.05 4.82
C GLU A 57 -11.49 24.36 5.67
N GLN A 58 -12.72 24.25 5.16
CA GLN A 58 -13.81 23.55 5.85
C GLN A 58 -13.46 22.08 6.08
N ARG A 59 -12.84 21.42 5.08
CA ARG A 59 -12.38 20.04 5.21
C ARG A 59 -11.38 19.89 6.34
N THR A 60 -10.33 20.73 6.35
CA THR A 60 -9.29 20.68 7.41
C THR A 60 -9.88 20.86 8.80
N ILE A 61 -10.73 21.88 8.99
CA ILE A 61 -11.38 22.15 10.29
C ILE A 61 -12.23 20.95 10.73
N ARG A 62 -13.06 20.41 9.82
CA ARG A 62 -13.95 19.29 10.13
C ARG A 62 -13.19 17.98 10.38
N LEU A 63 -12.10 17.75 9.64
CA LEU A 63 -11.25 16.57 9.83
C LEU A 63 -10.61 16.57 11.22
N ILE A 64 -10.03 17.71 11.63
CA ILE A 64 -9.45 17.87 12.96
C ILE A 64 -10.53 17.72 14.05
N ALA A 65 -11.70 18.34 13.86
CA ALA A 65 -12.81 18.24 14.80
C ALA A 65 -13.26 16.78 14.97
N ALA A 66 -13.49 16.06 13.87
CA ALA A 66 -13.91 14.66 13.90
C ALA A 66 -12.89 13.74 14.60
N LEU A 67 -11.58 13.95 14.38
CA LEU A 67 -10.53 13.21 15.07
C LEU A 67 -10.52 13.52 16.58
N SER A 68 -10.68 14.79 16.95
CA SER A 68 -10.71 15.24 18.36
C SER A 68 -11.93 14.72 19.11
N GLU A 69 -13.12 14.85 18.52
CA GLU A 69 -14.39 14.36 19.08
C GLU A 69 -14.37 12.84 19.29
N ALA A 70 -13.68 12.13 18.40
CA ALA A 70 -13.49 10.69 18.51
C ALA A 70 -12.30 10.26 19.39
N ASP A 71 -11.64 11.18 20.14
CA ASP A 71 -10.42 10.91 20.93
C ASP A 71 -9.32 10.17 20.14
N VAL A 72 -9.14 10.52 18.85
CA VAL A 72 -8.04 10.03 18.02
C VAL A 72 -6.88 11.00 18.10
N ARG A 73 -5.92 10.71 18.96
CA ARG A 73 -4.85 11.65 19.35
C ARG A 73 -3.81 11.89 18.26
N GLN A 74 -3.54 10.90 17.42
CA GLN A 74 -2.49 11.00 16.41
C GLN A 74 -2.82 10.13 15.20
N VAL A 75 -2.79 10.76 14.03
CA VAL A 75 -2.81 10.13 12.71
C VAL A 75 -1.60 10.59 11.90
N ALA A 76 -1.25 9.89 10.84
CA ALA A 76 -0.18 10.28 9.92
C ALA A 76 -0.74 10.88 8.64
N PHE A 77 -0.20 12.03 8.23
CA PHE A 77 -0.47 12.68 6.96
C PHE A 77 0.75 12.53 6.04
N PHE A 78 0.56 11.91 4.89
CA PHE A 78 1.57 11.72 3.87
C PHE A 78 1.45 12.81 2.81
N LEU A 79 2.49 13.63 2.68
CA LEU A 79 2.43 14.92 1.99
C LEU A 79 3.07 14.88 0.61
N ASN A 80 2.45 15.64 -0.29
CA ASN A 80 3.02 16.01 -1.59
C ASN A 80 3.28 17.53 -1.62
N PRO A 81 4.42 18.00 -1.15
CA PRO A 81 4.69 19.44 -1.06
C PRO A 81 4.61 20.19 -2.40
N GLY A 82 4.79 19.49 -3.52
CA GLY A 82 4.64 20.07 -4.85
C GLY A 82 3.22 20.52 -5.21
N ARG A 83 2.22 20.16 -4.39
CA ARG A 83 0.84 20.64 -4.53
C ARG A 83 0.57 21.96 -3.79
N ILE A 84 1.53 22.45 -3.02
CA ILE A 84 1.41 23.70 -2.27
C ILE A 84 1.67 24.85 -3.23
N SER A 85 0.71 25.76 -3.35
CA SER A 85 0.81 26.99 -4.13
C SER A 85 0.82 28.20 -3.22
N ALA A 86 1.55 29.23 -3.59
CA ALA A 86 1.62 30.46 -2.81
C ALA A 86 0.21 31.06 -2.64
N GLY A 87 -0.16 31.39 -1.40
CA GLY A 87 -1.44 32.02 -1.07
C GLY A 87 -2.67 31.10 -1.11
N ASP A 88 -2.50 29.78 -1.27
CA ASP A 88 -3.62 28.86 -1.28
C ASP A 88 -4.01 28.33 0.12
N GLY A 89 -3.35 28.79 1.18
CA GLY A 89 -3.60 28.43 2.58
C GLY A 89 -3.15 27.00 2.93
N ALA A 90 -2.39 26.32 2.07
CA ALA A 90 -2.00 24.91 2.29
C ALA A 90 -1.00 24.79 3.46
N GLU A 91 -0.07 25.71 3.60
CA GLU A 91 0.88 25.72 4.72
C GLU A 91 0.16 25.84 6.06
N GLU A 92 -0.82 26.73 6.16
CA GLU A 92 -1.65 26.95 7.34
C GLU A 92 -2.48 25.73 7.68
N ARG A 93 -3.08 25.07 6.67
CA ARG A 93 -3.84 23.83 6.87
C ARG A 93 -2.96 22.69 7.37
N ILE A 94 -1.76 22.51 6.80
CA ILE A 94 -0.79 21.52 7.27
C ILE A 94 -0.32 21.84 8.70
N ALA A 95 -0.06 23.12 9.00
CA ALA A 95 0.31 23.55 10.34
C ALA A 95 -0.81 23.25 11.37
N ALA A 96 -2.08 23.37 10.98
CA ALA A 96 -3.22 23.05 11.84
C ALA A 96 -3.24 21.55 12.20
N TYR A 97 -2.93 20.64 11.28
CA TYR A 97 -2.81 19.21 11.59
C TYR A 97 -1.74 18.94 12.66
N THR A 98 -0.57 19.55 12.51
CA THR A 98 0.52 19.36 13.51
C THR A 98 0.25 20.06 14.82
N ALA A 99 -0.49 21.17 14.82
CA ALA A 99 -0.94 21.83 16.05
C ALA A 99 -1.92 20.95 16.83
N ALA A 100 -2.75 20.17 16.13
CA ALA A 100 -3.67 19.20 16.70
C ALA A 100 -2.98 17.88 17.18
N GLY A 101 -1.65 17.75 17.03
CA GLY A 101 -0.89 16.58 17.52
C GLY A 101 -0.65 15.50 16.48
N HIS A 102 -1.05 15.72 15.24
CA HIS A 102 -0.84 14.75 14.16
C HIS A 102 0.57 14.87 13.55
N VAL A 103 0.99 13.83 12.82
CA VAL A 103 2.36 13.74 12.28
C VAL A 103 2.38 13.83 10.76
N LEU A 104 3.52 14.30 10.23
CA LEU A 104 3.75 14.46 8.80
C LEU A 104 4.78 13.46 8.30
N ALA A 105 4.56 12.93 7.10
CA ALA A 105 5.43 11.98 6.44
C ALA A 105 5.51 12.27 4.93
N ASP A 106 6.40 11.59 4.23
CA ASP A 106 6.73 11.83 2.84
C ASP A 106 5.90 10.95 1.89
N HIS A 107 5.28 11.57 0.87
CA HIS A 107 4.57 10.89 -0.21
C HIS A 107 5.10 11.31 -1.60
N THR A 108 6.39 11.60 -1.70
CA THR A 108 7.08 12.29 -2.80
C THR A 108 6.65 13.76 -2.97
N PHE A 109 7.47 14.56 -3.66
CA PHE A 109 7.13 15.95 -3.90
C PHE A 109 5.92 16.11 -4.83
N SER A 110 5.90 15.39 -5.96
CA SER A 110 4.94 15.58 -7.04
C SER A 110 4.00 14.38 -7.27
N HIS A 111 3.94 13.43 -6.33
CA HIS A 111 3.10 12.23 -6.41
C HIS A 111 3.37 11.39 -7.68
N ARG A 112 4.63 11.20 -8.05
CA ARG A 112 4.99 10.41 -9.23
C ARG A 112 4.85 8.93 -8.96
N ASP A 113 4.27 8.21 -9.93
CA ASP A 113 4.27 6.75 -9.95
C ASP A 113 5.67 6.24 -10.32
N LEU A 114 6.23 5.34 -9.49
CA LEU A 114 7.56 4.77 -9.73
C LEU A 114 7.62 3.97 -11.03
N SER A 115 6.51 3.35 -11.47
CA SER A 115 6.49 2.63 -12.74
C SER A 115 6.68 3.55 -13.95
N ALA A 116 6.28 4.82 -13.82
CA ALA A 116 6.31 5.81 -14.91
C ALA A 116 7.64 6.58 -15.02
N VAL A 117 8.55 6.45 -14.05
CA VAL A 117 9.80 7.23 -13.99
C VAL A 117 11.01 6.33 -13.73
N THR A 118 12.23 6.87 -13.92
CA THR A 118 13.47 6.19 -13.53
C THR A 118 13.70 6.28 -12.02
N ALA A 119 14.43 5.33 -11.43
CA ALA A 119 14.79 5.37 -10.00
C ALA A 119 15.51 6.67 -9.58
N PRO A 120 16.52 7.18 -10.34
CA PRO A 120 17.14 8.46 -9.99
C PRO A 120 16.15 9.64 -10.00
N ALA A 121 15.23 9.71 -10.98
CA ALA A 121 14.23 10.77 -11.04
C ALA A 121 13.23 10.69 -9.87
N PHE A 122 12.87 9.47 -9.44
CA PHE A 122 12.01 9.24 -8.30
C PHE A 122 12.71 9.66 -6.99
N LEU A 123 13.97 9.27 -6.80
CA LEU A 123 14.76 9.65 -5.63
C LEU A 123 14.99 11.17 -5.55
N ALA A 124 15.22 11.83 -6.69
CA ALA A 124 15.32 13.28 -6.73
C ALA A 124 14.01 13.98 -6.33
N ASP A 125 12.86 13.40 -6.68
CA ASP A 125 11.54 13.90 -6.26
C ASP A 125 11.33 13.74 -4.74
N ILE A 126 11.83 12.65 -4.16
CA ILE A 126 11.88 12.45 -2.70
C ILE A 126 12.79 13.50 -2.04
N ASP A 127 13.97 13.77 -2.59
CA ASP A 127 14.89 14.77 -2.02
C ASP A 127 14.24 16.16 -1.97
N ARG A 128 13.46 16.53 -2.98
CA ARG A 128 12.68 17.78 -2.97
C ARG A 128 11.63 17.80 -1.86
N SER A 129 10.93 16.68 -1.66
CA SER A 129 9.95 16.53 -0.57
C SER A 129 10.63 16.62 0.80
N GLN A 130 11.75 15.93 0.98
CA GLN A 130 12.53 15.96 2.21
C GLN A 130 13.09 17.36 2.54
N ALA A 131 13.49 18.13 1.53
CA ALA A 131 13.92 19.51 1.72
C ALA A 131 12.81 20.40 2.31
N TRP A 132 11.56 20.10 1.98
CA TRP A 132 10.40 20.80 2.55
C TRP A 132 10.00 20.26 3.93
N LEU A 133 10.06 18.93 4.15
CA LEU A 133 9.54 18.26 5.35
C LEU A 133 10.48 18.35 6.56
N ARG A 134 11.80 18.23 6.33
CA ARG A 134 12.79 18.17 7.42
C ARG A 134 12.75 19.43 8.30
N GLY A 135 12.76 19.21 9.62
CA GLY A 135 12.69 20.27 10.62
C GLY A 135 11.29 20.80 10.90
N ARG A 136 10.27 20.38 10.16
CA ARG A 136 8.88 20.77 10.47
C ARG A 136 8.35 20.05 11.70
N LYS A 137 7.53 20.72 12.49
CA LYS A 137 6.83 20.12 13.63
C LYS A 137 6.05 18.89 13.17
N GLY A 138 6.15 17.80 13.92
CA GLY A 138 5.41 16.56 13.63
C GLY A 138 6.05 15.68 12.57
N TYR A 139 7.12 16.09 11.91
CA TYR A 139 7.78 15.26 10.90
C TYR A 139 8.23 13.89 11.46
N ARG A 140 7.99 12.84 10.67
CA ARG A 140 8.51 11.48 10.87
C ARG A 140 9.30 11.07 9.63
N PRO A 141 10.44 10.36 9.75
CA PRO A 141 11.23 9.87 8.63
C PRO A 141 10.55 8.65 7.97
N TRP A 142 9.28 8.78 7.66
CA TRP A 142 8.47 7.77 7.00
C TRP A 142 8.22 8.18 5.57
N PHE A 143 8.22 7.16 4.70
CA PHE A 143 7.97 7.32 3.28
C PHE A 143 6.89 6.35 2.83
N ARG A 144 5.94 6.81 2.02
CA ARG A 144 4.95 5.97 1.36
C ARG A 144 5.00 6.17 -0.15
N PHE A 145 5.01 5.05 -0.87
CA PHE A 145 4.98 5.08 -2.33
C PHE A 145 3.61 5.55 -2.84
N PRO A 146 3.56 6.52 -3.78
CA PRO A 146 2.34 6.90 -4.48
C PRO A 146 1.62 5.70 -5.09
N GLY A 147 0.29 5.60 -4.87
CA GLY A 147 -0.51 4.49 -5.33
C GLY A 147 -0.09 3.12 -4.79
N LEU A 148 0.66 3.07 -3.68
CA LEU A 148 1.28 1.87 -3.11
C LEU A 148 2.16 1.11 -4.12
N ASN A 149 2.63 1.79 -5.18
CA ASN A 149 3.37 1.18 -6.28
C ASN A 149 4.88 1.31 -6.07
N GLN A 150 5.53 0.19 -5.75
CA GLN A 150 6.98 0.08 -5.57
C GLN A 150 7.72 -0.31 -6.88
N GLY A 151 7.13 0.01 -8.04
CA GLY A 151 7.73 -0.28 -9.35
C GLY A 151 7.13 -1.51 -10.05
N GLY A 152 6.06 -2.08 -9.50
CA GLY A 152 5.37 -3.22 -10.08
C GLY A 152 6.28 -4.43 -10.23
N ARG A 153 6.53 -4.87 -11.47
CA ARG A 153 7.38 -6.05 -11.76
C ARG A 153 8.85 -5.73 -11.97
N ASP A 154 9.24 -4.45 -11.91
CA ASP A 154 10.64 -4.05 -12.04
C ASP A 154 11.35 -4.13 -10.67
N THR A 155 11.67 -5.36 -10.27
CA THR A 155 12.30 -5.62 -8.96
C THR A 155 13.69 -4.98 -8.85
N ALA A 156 14.41 -4.82 -9.96
CA ALA A 156 15.70 -4.13 -9.96
C ALA A 156 15.56 -2.63 -9.65
N LYS A 157 14.58 -1.97 -10.29
CA LYS A 157 14.26 -0.56 -9.99
C LYS A 157 13.79 -0.40 -8.54
N ARG A 158 12.93 -1.30 -8.05
CA ARG A 158 12.49 -1.33 -6.66
C ARG A 158 13.68 -1.38 -5.70
N ARG A 159 14.64 -2.30 -5.93
CA ARG A 159 15.83 -2.44 -5.07
C ARG A 159 16.63 -1.14 -5.01
N VAL A 160 16.91 -0.52 -6.15
CA VAL A 160 17.62 0.77 -6.20
C VAL A 160 16.90 1.84 -5.38
N VAL A 161 15.57 1.90 -5.44
CA VAL A 161 14.80 2.90 -4.68
C VAL A 161 14.79 2.57 -3.18
N LEU A 162 14.64 1.30 -2.80
CA LEU A 162 14.68 0.90 -1.38
C LEU A 162 16.05 1.19 -0.76
N ASP A 163 17.15 0.88 -1.45
CA ASP A 163 18.50 1.24 -1.02
C ASP A 163 18.67 2.77 -0.92
N GLY A 164 18.10 3.50 -1.87
CA GLY A 164 18.08 4.95 -1.85
C GLY A 164 17.28 5.56 -0.68
N LEU A 165 16.17 4.93 -0.27
CA LEU A 165 15.40 5.32 0.91
C LEU A 165 16.19 5.04 2.19
N ALA A 166 16.80 3.85 2.29
CA ALA A 166 17.65 3.48 3.44
C ALA A 166 18.83 4.45 3.61
N ALA A 167 19.51 4.84 2.52
CA ALA A 167 20.59 5.84 2.52
C ALA A 167 20.12 7.23 3.00
N ARG A 168 18.82 7.53 2.92
CA ARG A 168 18.18 8.77 3.40
C ARG A 168 17.61 8.64 4.81
N HIS A 169 17.77 7.47 5.44
CA HIS A 169 17.16 7.12 6.73
C HIS A 169 15.64 7.22 6.71
N LEU A 170 15.01 6.87 5.60
CA LEU A 170 13.56 6.84 5.44
C LEU A 170 13.05 5.41 5.57
N MET A 171 12.09 5.21 6.48
CA MET A 171 11.37 3.94 6.63
C MET A 171 10.21 3.87 5.63
N VAL A 172 10.05 2.76 4.95
CA VAL A 172 8.86 2.51 4.11
C VAL A 172 7.67 2.29 5.04
N ALA A 173 6.78 3.28 5.10
CA ALA A 173 5.57 3.27 5.91
C ALA A 173 4.37 2.81 5.07
N GLY A 174 4.39 1.53 4.68
CA GLY A 174 3.29 0.91 3.95
C GLY A 174 2.00 0.84 4.77
N VAL A 175 0.90 0.41 4.13
CA VAL A 175 -0.38 0.16 4.79
C VAL A 175 -0.70 -1.32 4.78
N THR A 176 -1.48 -1.76 5.74
CA THR A 176 -2.00 -3.13 5.80
C THR A 176 -3.44 -3.22 5.34
N VAL A 177 -4.17 -2.09 5.37
CA VAL A 177 -5.60 -2.02 5.06
C VAL A 177 -5.84 -0.96 4.00
N ASP A 178 -6.51 -1.34 2.93
CA ASP A 178 -7.01 -0.44 1.88
C ASP A 178 -8.45 -0.81 1.54
N GLY A 179 -9.35 0.17 1.58
CA GLY A 179 -10.76 0.06 1.17
C GLY A 179 -11.07 0.96 -0.03
N SER A 180 -10.03 1.52 -0.69
CA SER A 180 -10.17 2.40 -1.86
C SER A 180 -11.13 3.60 -1.63
N ASP A 181 -11.00 4.27 -0.49
CA ASP A 181 -11.80 5.45 -0.11
C ASP A 181 -11.78 6.54 -1.17
N TRP A 182 -10.62 6.73 -1.83
CA TRP A 182 -10.42 7.67 -2.92
C TRP A 182 -11.35 7.44 -4.11
N TYR A 183 -11.69 6.17 -4.37
CA TYR A 183 -12.55 5.83 -5.49
C TYR A 183 -14.02 6.13 -5.18
N LEU A 184 -14.48 5.85 -3.95
CA LEU A 184 -15.80 6.25 -3.50
C LEU A 184 -15.98 7.78 -3.49
N ASP A 185 -14.94 8.52 -3.05
CA ASP A 185 -14.92 9.98 -3.12
C ASP A 185 -15.01 10.49 -4.57
N ARG A 186 -14.25 9.86 -5.49
CA ARG A 186 -14.34 10.19 -6.92
C ARG A 186 -15.74 9.96 -7.48
N LEU A 187 -16.38 8.83 -7.17
CA LEU A 187 -17.76 8.55 -7.60
C LEU A 187 -18.74 9.60 -7.07
N ALA A 188 -18.58 10.02 -5.81
CA ALA A 188 -19.41 11.10 -5.24
C ALA A 188 -19.18 12.45 -5.94
N GLN A 189 -17.91 12.80 -6.23
CA GLN A 189 -17.59 14.01 -6.98
C GLN A 189 -18.17 13.98 -8.41
N ASP A 190 -18.06 12.85 -9.10
CA ASP A 190 -18.57 12.70 -10.47
C ASP A 190 -20.11 12.75 -10.49
N ALA A 191 -20.77 12.16 -9.49
CA ALA A 191 -22.22 12.26 -9.32
C ALA A 191 -22.67 13.71 -9.07
N GLN A 192 -21.97 14.43 -8.19
CA GLN A 192 -22.26 15.84 -7.91
C GLN A 192 -22.08 16.71 -9.16
N LYS A 193 -20.95 16.58 -9.87
CA LYS A 193 -20.69 17.31 -11.12
C LYS A 193 -21.74 17.05 -12.20
N ALA A 194 -22.27 15.83 -12.22
CA ALA A 194 -23.36 15.43 -13.13
C ALA A 194 -24.76 15.85 -12.65
N GLY A 195 -24.87 16.56 -11.53
CA GLY A 195 -26.16 16.98 -10.95
C GLY A 195 -27.04 15.83 -10.45
N LYS A 196 -26.47 14.65 -10.19
CA LYS A 196 -27.21 13.50 -9.71
C LYS A 196 -27.53 13.63 -8.23
N SER A 197 -28.77 13.32 -7.85
CA SER A 197 -29.15 13.20 -6.44
C SER A 197 -28.49 11.97 -5.82
N MET A 198 -27.92 12.12 -4.62
CA MET A 198 -27.27 11.04 -3.87
C MET A 198 -28.00 10.78 -2.56
N ASN A 199 -28.27 9.51 -2.26
CA ASN A 199 -28.66 9.08 -0.93
C ASN A 199 -27.43 9.14 -0.01
N LEU A 200 -27.34 10.21 0.80
CA LEU A 200 -26.17 10.45 1.67
C LEU A 200 -26.06 9.46 2.82
N ASP A 201 -27.17 8.88 3.29
CA ASP A 201 -27.14 7.79 4.28
C ASP A 201 -26.62 6.51 3.64
N GLY A 202 -27.11 6.17 2.44
CA GLY A 202 -26.58 5.03 1.68
C GLY A 202 -25.09 5.17 1.35
N LEU A 203 -24.62 6.39 1.08
CA LEU A 203 -23.20 6.68 0.86
C LEU A 203 -22.37 6.52 2.14
N ARG A 204 -22.87 7.02 3.29
CA ARG A 204 -22.25 6.81 4.59
C ARG A 204 -22.10 5.32 4.88
N ASP A 205 -23.19 4.59 4.76
CA ASP A 205 -23.23 3.17 5.11
C ASP A 205 -22.32 2.34 4.19
N LEU A 206 -22.31 2.65 2.89
CA LEU A 206 -21.38 2.02 1.94
C LEU A 206 -19.93 2.31 2.28
N TYR A 207 -19.60 3.57 2.60
CA TYR A 207 -18.24 3.98 2.96
C TYR A 207 -17.76 3.28 4.23
N VAL A 208 -18.53 3.37 5.32
CA VAL A 208 -18.17 2.79 6.62
C VAL A 208 -18.03 1.28 6.52
N GLU A 209 -19.01 0.61 5.91
CA GLU A 209 -19.00 -0.83 5.72
C GLU A 209 -17.76 -1.29 4.93
N THR A 210 -17.44 -0.58 3.83
CA THR A 210 -16.29 -0.93 3.00
C THR A 210 -14.98 -0.80 3.76
N MET A 211 -14.78 0.28 4.53
CA MET A 211 -13.56 0.47 5.32
C MET A 211 -13.43 -0.54 6.46
N VAL A 212 -14.51 -0.82 7.19
CA VAL A 212 -14.49 -1.81 8.30
C VAL A 212 -14.23 -3.21 7.76
N GLN A 213 -14.93 -3.63 6.71
CA GLN A 213 -14.73 -4.94 6.12
C GLN A 213 -13.34 -5.12 5.50
N SER A 214 -12.74 -4.06 4.95
CA SER A 214 -11.36 -4.12 4.45
C SER A 214 -10.36 -4.33 5.60
N ALA A 215 -10.62 -3.74 6.77
CA ALA A 215 -9.81 -3.96 7.96
C ALA A 215 -9.91 -5.42 8.45
N ASP A 216 -11.12 -5.97 8.52
CA ASP A 216 -11.34 -7.36 8.91
C ASP A 216 -10.73 -8.35 7.94
N PHE A 217 -10.86 -8.09 6.64
CA PHE A 217 -10.22 -8.90 5.61
C PHE A 217 -8.70 -8.94 5.79
N SER A 218 -8.09 -7.77 6.02
CA SER A 218 -6.64 -7.67 6.21
C SER A 218 -6.18 -8.34 7.50
N ASP A 219 -6.93 -8.23 8.59
CA ASP A 219 -6.62 -8.93 9.84
C ASP A 219 -6.71 -10.44 9.69
N ALA A 220 -7.78 -10.93 9.06
CA ALA A 220 -7.93 -12.36 8.76
C ALA A 220 -6.80 -12.87 7.84
N LEU A 221 -6.36 -12.07 6.87
CA LEU A 221 -5.25 -12.38 6.00
C LEU A 221 -3.93 -12.47 6.78
N MET A 222 -3.66 -11.50 7.67
CA MET A 222 -2.45 -11.49 8.48
C MET A 222 -2.42 -12.63 9.50
N ARG A 223 -3.54 -12.93 10.15
CA ARG A 223 -3.64 -14.12 11.04
C ARG A 223 -3.31 -15.41 10.31
N ARG A 224 -3.75 -15.57 9.07
CA ARG A 224 -3.39 -16.74 8.24
C ARG A 224 -1.92 -16.72 7.81
N SER A 225 -1.35 -15.55 7.59
CA SER A 225 0.01 -15.39 7.04
C SER A 225 1.09 -15.49 8.11
N ILE A 226 0.89 -14.89 9.28
CA ILE A 226 1.90 -14.77 10.36
C ILE A 226 1.40 -15.24 11.73
N GLY A 227 0.17 -15.80 11.84
CA GLY A 227 -0.38 -16.35 13.08
C GLY A 227 -0.81 -15.31 14.12
N ARG A 228 -0.85 -14.02 13.81
CA ARG A 228 -1.26 -12.96 14.72
C ARG A 228 -1.94 -11.79 14.01
N SER A 229 -2.65 -10.97 14.77
CA SER A 229 -3.07 -9.63 14.37
C SER A 229 -1.92 -8.64 14.61
N PRO A 230 -1.37 -7.98 13.60
CA PRO A 230 -0.42 -6.87 13.81
C PRO A 230 -1.17 -5.59 14.21
N ALA A 231 -0.41 -4.54 14.56
CA ALA A 231 -1.00 -3.21 14.58
C ALA A 231 -1.20 -2.74 13.13
N HIS A 232 -2.44 -2.67 12.68
CA HIS A 232 -2.79 -2.30 11.32
C HIS A 232 -2.68 -0.79 11.06
N VAL A 233 -2.47 -0.41 9.79
CA VAL A 233 -2.57 0.97 9.31
C VAL A 233 -3.59 1.00 8.18
N LEU A 234 -4.66 1.78 8.37
CA LEU A 234 -5.69 2.02 7.36
C LEU A 234 -5.28 3.18 6.46
N LEU A 235 -5.28 2.93 5.16
CA LEU A 235 -5.13 3.94 4.14
C LEU A 235 -6.44 4.71 3.97
N LEU A 236 -6.36 6.00 4.17
CA LEU A 236 -7.37 6.99 3.84
C LEU A 236 -6.71 8.11 3.04
N HIS A 237 -7.53 8.98 2.44
CA HIS A 237 -7.06 10.19 1.79
C HIS A 237 -7.72 11.42 2.42
N GLU A 238 -7.07 12.58 2.30
CA GLU A 238 -7.61 13.87 2.75
C GLU A 238 -8.76 14.30 1.82
N THR A 239 -9.86 13.54 1.78
CA THR A 239 -11.02 13.78 0.93
C THR A 239 -12.18 14.34 1.72
N ASP A 240 -13.15 14.91 0.99
CA ASP A 240 -14.41 15.38 1.60
C ASP A 240 -15.24 14.21 2.12
N LEU A 241 -15.23 13.09 1.41
CA LEU A 241 -15.98 11.90 1.80
C LEU A 241 -15.45 11.33 3.12
N THR A 242 -14.12 11.14 3.21
CA THR A 242 -13.47 10.70 4.44
C THR A 242 -13.77 11.65 5.59
N THR A 243 -13.62 12.96 5.38
CA THR A 243 -13.89 13.97 6.41
C THR A 243 -15.34 13.91 6.89
N ARG A 244 -16.29 13.75 5.97
CA ARG A 244 -17.73 13.74 6.26
C ARG A 244 -18.14 12.55 7.13
N TYR A 245 -17.54 11.40 6.89
CA TYR A 245 -17.94 10.14 7.52
C TYR A 245 -16.92 9.57 8.48
N LEU A 246 -15.85 10.32 8.81
CA LEU A 246 -14.78 9.85 9.69
C LEU A 246 -15.27 9.43 11.07
N GLY A 247 -16.15 10.23 11.72
CA GLY A 247 -16.73 9.86 13.01
C GLY A 247 -17.49 8.53 12.94
N ALA A 248 -18.36 8.38 11.93
CA ALA A 248 -19.11 7.14 11.71
C ALA A 248 -18.16 5.95 11.40
N LEU A 249 -17.07 6.16 10.68
CA LEU A 249 -16.06 5.13 10.44
C LEU A 249 -15.38 4.70 11.75
N ILE A 250 -14.95 5.65 12.56
CA ILE A 250 -14.30 5.35 13.86
C ILE A 250 -15.25 4.58 14.77
N ASP A 251 -16.52 4.98 14.83
CA ASP A 251 -17.56 4.27 15.60
C ASP A 251 -17.79 2.85 15.05
N GLY A 252 -17.83 2.71 13.72
CA GLY A 252 -17.93 1.41 13.05
C GLY A 252 -16.77 0.48 13.39
N LEU A 253 -15.54 0.98 13.31
CA LEU A 253 -14.32 0.22 13.68
C LEU A 253 -14.37 -0.19 15.15
N ARG A 254 -14.72 0.73 16.06
CA ARG A 254 -14.82 0.44 17.51
C ARG A 254 -15.91 -0.59 17.82
N LYS A 255 -17.06 -0.46 17.17
CA LYS A 255 -18.18 -1.42 17.31
C LYS A 255 -17.76 -2.82 16.86
N ASP A 256 -16.88 -2.91 15.87
CA ASP A 256 -16.32 -4.18 15.39
C ASP A 256 -15.09 -4.66 16.17
N GLY A 257 -14.80 -4.05 17.31
CA GLY A 257 -13.74 -4.46 18.24
C GLY A 257 -12.35 -3.90 17.93
N TRP A 258 -12.23 -2.98 16.97
CA TRP A 258 -10.96 -2.30 16.67
C TRP A 258 -10.67 -1.23 17.73
N ARG A 259 -9.41 -1.19 18.16
CA ARG A 259 -8.90 -0.10 18.99
C ARG A 259 -8.03 0.81 18.14
N ILE A 260 -8.42 2.08 18.04
CA ILE A 260 -7.63 3.09 17.34
C ILE A 260 -6.40 3.41 18.20
N VAL A 261 -5.22 3.34 17.56
CA VAL A 261 -3.93 3.64 18.21
C VAL A 261 -3.21 4.75 17.47
N PRO A 262 -2.26 5.46 18.11
CA PRO A 262 -1.40 6.41 17.43
C PRO A 262 -0.62 5.78 16.26
N ALA A 263 -0.36 6.56 15.22
CA ALA A 263 0.44 6.10 14.07
C ALA A 263 1.86 5.66 14.51
N ASP A 264 2.49 6.38 15.45
CA ASP A 264 3.78 5.98 16.03
C ASP A 264 3.71 4.56 16.65
N THR A 265 2.59 4.20 17.30
CA THR A 265 2.38 2.87 17.89
C THR A 265 2.24 1.80 16.79
N ALA A 266 1.48 2.09 15.75
CA ALA A 266 1.27 1.11 14.68
C ALA A 266 2.54 0.86 13.88
N PHE A 267 3.25 1.90 13.48
CA PHE A 267 4.50 1.77 12.71
C PHE A 267 5.68 1.19 13.51
N ALA A 268 5.54 1.03 14.81
CA ALA A 268 6.49 0.26 15.63
C ALA A 268 6.31 -1.26 15.51
N ASP A 269 5.22 -1.76 14.90
CA ASP A 269 5.06 -3.21 14.68
C ASP A 269 6.13 -3.72 13.68
N PRO A 270 6.79 -4.85 14.00
CA PRO A 270 7.87 -5.40 13.17
C PRO A 270 7.51 -5.65 11.70
N ILE A 271 6.23 -5.82 11.35
CA ILE A 271 5.82 -6.05 9.96
C ILE A 271 6.19 -4.88 9.02
N TYR A 272 6.25 -3.64 9.54
CA TYR A 272 6.61 -2.46 8.74
C TYR A 272 8.12 -2.32 8.52
N HIS A 273 8.91 -3.16 9.17
CA HIS A 273 10.36 -3.27 8.94
C HIS A 273 10.73 -4.51 8.10
N SER A 274 9.74 -5.28 7.63
CA SER A 274 9.95 -6.41 6.73
C SER A 274 10.00 -5.94 5.28
N GLU A 275 10.85 -6.59 4.49
CA GLU A 275 10.91 -6.44 3.03
C GLU A 275 10.52 -7.78 2.39
N PRO A 276 9.24 -8.04 2.12
CA PRO A 276 8.82 -9.30 1.51
C PRO A 276 9.50 -9.53 0.15
N ASP A 277 10.02 -10.73 -0.06
CA ASP A 277 10.61 -11.12 -1.35
C ASP A 277 9.51 -11.59 -2.31
N ILE A 278 9.04 -10.67 -3.13
CA ILE A 278 7.94 -10.90 -4.07
C ILE A 278 8.30 -10.40 -5.47
N PRO A 279 7.84 -11.09 -6.54
CA PRO A 279 8.21 -10.75 -7.93
C PRO A 279 7.54 -9.49 -8.45
N PHE A 280 6.65 -8.89 -7.69
CA PHE A 280 5.99 -7.62 -7.97
C PHE A 280 5.66 -6.96 -6.63
N ASP A 281 5.57 -5.64 -6.62
CA ASP A 281 5.11 -4.93 -5.44
C ASP A 281 4.21 -3.78 -5.85
N ASN A 282 2.92 -3.98 -5.63
CA ASN A 282 1.87 -3.01 -5.82
C ASN A 282 0.70 -3.43 -4.93
N GLY A 283 0.44 -2.68 -3.87
CA GLY A 283 -0.61 -2.99 -2.91
C GLY A 283 -0.14 -2.89 -1.46
N THR A 284 -0.88 -3.55 -0.58
CA THR A 284 -0.66 -3.47 0.87
C THR A 284 0.46 -4.39 1.36
N VAL A 285 1.02 -4.07 2.53
CA VAL A 285 1.97 -4.94 3.25
C VAL A 285 1.35 -6.31 3.55
N SER A 286 0.04 -6.35 3.85
CA SER A 286 -0.69 -7.60 4.08
C SER A 286 -0.69 -8.52 2.86
N GLU A 287 -0.91 -7.96 1.67
CA GLU A 287 -0.88 -8.69 0.41
C GLU A 287 0.51 -9.23 0.09
N ALA A 288 1.54 -8.40 0.30
CA ALA A 288 2.93 -8.76 0.06
C ALA A 288 3.38 -9.92 0.98
N ILE A 289 3.14 -9.80 2.28
CA ILE A 289 3.45 -10.87 3.26
C ILE A 289 2.66 -12.14 2.96
N ALA A 290 1.37 -12.03 2.64
CA ALA A 290 0.56 -13.19 2.30
C ALA A 290 1.06 -13.91 1.05
N TRP A 291 1.53 -13.15 0.06
CA TRP A 291 2.15 -13.73 -1.12
C TRP A 291 3.43 -14.48 -0.78
N GLU A 292 4.36 -13.84 -0.06
CA GLU A 292 5.63 -14.46 0.36
C GLU A 292 5.41 -15.75 1.16
N ARG A 293 4.37 -15.77 2.01
CA ARG A 293 3.98 -16.93 2.82
C ARG A 293 3.20 -18.01 2.04
N GLY A 294 2.99 -17.82 0.74
CA GLY A 294 2.30 -18.80 -0.11
C GLY A 294 0.81 -18.95 0.22
N ILE A 295 0.19 -17.94 0.83
CA ILE A 295 -1.26 -17.99 1.12
C ILE A 295 -2.03 -18.07 -0.18
N THR A 296 -2.86 -19.11 -0.31
CA THR A 296 -3.77 -19.29 -1.42
C THR A 296 -5.11 -18.61 -1.16
N GLY A 297 -5.82 -18.23 -2.23
CA GLY A 297 -7.09 -17.52 -2.17
C GLY A 297 -6.96 -16.01 -2.30
N PRO A 298 -8.04 -15.26 -2.07
CA PRO A 298 -8.01 -13.81 -2.19
C PRO A 298 -7.01 -13.19 -1.21
N ARG A 299 -6.11 -12.34 -1.72
CA ARG A 299 -5.14 -11.59 -0.93
C ARG A 299 -5.45 -10.10 -0.90
N TRP A 300 -6.36 -9.62 -1.73
CA TRP A 300 -6.86 -8.25 -1.76
C TRP A 300 -8.35 -8.21 -1.52
N TYR A 301 -8.83 -7.10 -0.96
CA TYR A 301 -10.24 -6.95 -0.60
C TYR A 301 -11.09 -6.72 -1.86
N GLU A 302 -12.19 -7.45 -2.00
CA GLU A 302 -12.99 -7.49 -3.24
C GLU A 302 -13.53 -6.14 -3.69
N ARG A 303 -13.88 -5.24 -2.75
CA ARG A 303 -14.43 -3.91 -3.09
C ARG A 303 -13.38 -2.91 -3.56
N ASN A 304 -12.09 -3.29 -3.54
CA ASN A 304 -11.04 -2.56 -4.24
C ASN A 304 -11.13 -2.75 -5.76
N ASP A 305 -11.94 -3.69 -6.26
CA ASP A 305 -12.33 -3.72 -7.67
C ASP A 305 -13.29 -2.57 -7.97
N MET A 306 -12.84 -1.66 -8.84
CA MET A 306 -13.62 -0.47 -9.22
C MET A 306 -15.00 -0.80 -9.81
N LYS A 307 -15.18 -1.97 -10.45
CA LYS A 307 -16.47 -2.40 -10.97
C LYS A 307 -17.43 -2.76 -9.84
N VAL A 308 -16.93 -3.48 -8.82
CA VAL A 308 -17.71 -3.84 -7.63
C VAL A 308 -18.09 -2.57 -6.87
N ALA A 309 -17.14 -1.68 -6.61
CA ALA A 309 -17.39 -0.42 -5.93
C ALA A 309 -18.39 0.47 -6.69
N SER A 310 -18.26 0.59 -8.03
CA SER A 310 -19.21 1.34 -8.86
C SER A 310 -20.62 0.77 -8.79
N ALA A 311 -20.77 -0.56 -8.92
CA ALA A 311 -22.08 -1.20 -8.87
C ALA A 311 -22.78 -0.98 -7.51
N LEU A 312 -22.03 -1.09 -6.40
CA LEU A 312 -22.54 -0.81 -5.06
C LEU A 312 -22.94 0.68 -4.90
N PHE A 313 -22.13 1.59 -5.44
CA PHE A 313 -22.45 3.02 -5.42
C PHE A 313 -23.70 3.35 -6.23
N GLU A 314 -23.82 2.82 -7.44
CA GLU A 314 -25.00 3.00 -8.29
C GLU A 314 -26.26 2.50 -7.60
N GLN A 315 -26.20 1.32 -7.00
CA GLN A 315 -27.32 0.67 -6.31
C GLN A 315 -27.71 1.42 -5.03
N ARG A 316 -26.75 1.71 -4.15
CA ARG A 316 -27.02 2.16 -2.77
C ARG A 316 -27.11 3.69 -2.65
N VAL A 317 -26.41 4.41 -3.53
CA VAL A 317 -26.27 5.87 -3.46
C VAL A 317 -27.12 6.56 -4.52
N LEU A 318 -27.13 6.05 -5.75
CA LEU A 318 -27.90 6.66 -6.84
C LEU A 318 -29.30 6.04 -7.00
N GLY A 319 -29.63 4.98 -6.25
CA GLY A 319 -30.93 4.31 -6.35
C GLY A 319 -31.16 3.62 -7.70
N GLN A 320 -30.10 3.42 -8.48
CA GLN A 320 -30.19 2.68 -9.74
C GLN A 320 -30.28 1.20 -9.41
N VAL A 321 -31.41 0.60 -9.69
CA VAL A 321 -31.52 -0.87 -9.68
C VAL A 321 -30.57 -1.36 -10.74
N ALA A 322 -29.56 -2.19 -10.35
CA ALA A 322 -28.74 -2.89 -11.33
C ALA A 322 -29.71 -3.52 -12.34
N PRO A 323 -29.46 -3.39 -13.67
CA PRO A 323 -30.30 -4.08 -14.63
C PRO A 323 -30.38 -5.54 -14.17
N THR A 324 -31.58 -5.99 -13.81
CA THR A 324 -31.81 -7.36 -13.39
C THR A 324 -31.20 -8.20 -14.49
N ARG A 325 -30.03 -8.78 -14.22
CA ARG A 325 -29.45 -9.78 -15.10
C ARG A 325 -30.58 -10.79 -15.23
N ALA A 326 -31.20 -10.81 -16.44
CA ALA A 326 -32.23 -11.79 -16.74
C ALA A 326 -31.70 -13.10 -16.18
N PRO A 327 -32.48 -13.86 -15.39
CA PRO A 327 -31.97 -15.09 -14.80
C PRO A 327 -31.26 -15.80 -15.93
N ALA A 328 -29.95 -16.00 -15.80
CA ALA A 328 -29.19 -16.71 -16.79
C ALA A 328 -29.96 -18.00 -16.91
N ALA A 329 -30.60 -18.22 -18.08
CA ALA A 329 -31.33 -19.43 -18.38
C ALA A 329 -30.43 -20.52 -17.87
N ALA A 330 -30.91 -21.31 -16.90
CA ALA A 330 -30.09 -22.25 -16.15
C ALA A 330 -29.17 -22.91 -17.16
N SER A 331 -27.92 -22.47 -17.20
CA SER A 331 -26.93 -23.01 -18.10
C SER A 331 -26.83 -24.44 -17.66
N ALA A 332 -27.25 -25.34 -18.55
CA ALA A 332 -27.03 -26.75 -18.39
C ALA A 332 -25.60 -26.94 -17.89
N PRO A 333 -25.34 -27.82 -16.91
CA PRO A 333 -24.02 -27.98 -16.31
C PRO A 333 -23.03 -28.13 -17.46
N THR A 334 -22.09 -27.18 -17.52
CA THR A 334 -21.01 -27.20 -18.52
C THR A 334 -20.34 -28.56 -18.39
N PRO A 335 -20.35 -29.41 -19.42
CA PRO A 335 -19.70 -30.72 -19.35
C PRO A 335 -18.24 -30.46 -18.96
N LYS A 336 -17.74 -31.17 -17.95
CA LYS A 336 -16.31 -31.15 -17.59
C LYS A 336 -15.55 -31.38 -18.90
N PRO A 337 -14.55 -30.51 -19.25
CA PRO A 337 -13.79 -30.75 -20.47
C PRO A 337 -13.21 -32.17 -20.39
N ASP A 338 -13.52 -32.99 -21.36
CA ASP A 338 -12.94 -34.32 -21.48
C ASP A 338 -11.42 -34.21 -21.67
N ALA A 339 -10.70 -35.28 -21.39
CA ALA A 339 -9.24 -35.32 -21.49
C ALA A 339 -8.74 -34.93 -22.91
N GLN A 340 -9.57 -35.21 -23.93
CA GLN A 340 -9.25 -34.85 -25.32
C GLN A 340 -9.30 -33.33 -25.56
N THR A 341 -10.26 -32.63 -24.98
CA THR A 341 -10.37 -31.15 -25.08
C THR A 341 -9.22 -30.46 -24.32
N ALA A 342 -8.79 -30.99 -23.19
CA ALA A 342 -7.63 -30.51 -22.47
C ALA A 342 -6.31 -30.71 -23.24
N ALA A 343 -6.16 -31.89 -23.86
CA ALA A 343 -5.01 -32.20 -24.71
C ALA A 343 -4.94 -31.30 -25.97
N ALA A 344 -6.10 -31.06 -26.62
CA ALA A 344 -6.19 -30.15 -27.77
C ALA A 344 -5.79 -28.71 -27.43
N ARG A 345 -6.23 -28.19 -26.28
CA ARG A 345 -5.82 -26.83 -25.81
C ARG A 345 -4.33 -26.75 -25.48
N ARG A 346 -3.76 -27.83 -24.93
CA ARG A 346 -2.33 -27.94 -24.64
C ARG A 346 -1.49 -27.95 -25.92
N LEU A 347 -1.96 -28.70 -26.95
CA LEU A 347 -1.32 -28.74 -28.28
C LEU A 347 -1.38 -27.39 -28.99
N ASP A 348 -2.50 -26.68 -28.91
CA ASP A 348 -2.65 -25.36 -29.51
C ASP A 348 -1.78 -24.30 -28.80
N TRP A 349 -1.65 -24.38 -27.48
CA TRP A 349 -0.71 -23.54 -26.72
C TRP A 349 0.73 -23.83 -27.13
N LEU A 350 1.14 -25.10 -27.24
CA LEU A 350 2.47 -25.49 -27.69
C LEU A 350 2.77 -25.01 -29.12
N ARG A 351 1.81 -25.05 -30.05
CA ARG A 351 1.93 -24.51 -31.40
C ARG A 351 2.18 -22.99 -31.38
N ARG A 352 1.48 -22.25 -30.55
CA ARG A 352 1.69 -20.78 -30.38
C ARG A 352 3.05 -20.47 -29.79
N VAL A 353 3.52 -21.23 -28.82
CA VAL A 353 4.86 -21.07 -28.26
C VAL A 353 5.94 -21.34 -29.32
N ALA A 354 5.82 -22.43 -30.07
CA ALA A 354 6.74 -22.78 -31.16
C ALA A 354 6.74 -21.74 -32.31
N ALA A 355 5.60 -21.13 -32.61
CA ALA A 355 5.52 -20.04 -33.59
C ALA A 355 6.27 -18.77 -33.13
N ARG A 356 6.13 -18.41 -31.85
CA ARG A 356 6.88 -17.30 -31.24
C ARG A 356 8.41 -17.56 -31.23
N HIS A 357 8.82 -18.81 -30.95
CA HIS A 357 10.23 -19.21 -31.01
C HIS A 357 10.82 -19.04 -32.42
N ARG A 358 10.09 -19.43 -33.47
CA ARG A 358 10.53 -19.24 -34.86
C ARG A 358 10.65 -17.76 -35.24
N GLN A 359 9.74 -16.90 -34.78
CA GLN A 359 9.81 -15.45 -34.99
C GLN A 359 10.99 -14.81 -34.24
N CYS A 360 11.32 -15.31 -33.06
CA CYS A 360 12.46 -14.83 -32.27
C CYS A 360 13.80 -15.23 -32.91
N ALA A 361 13.90 -16.45 -33.43
CA ALA A 361 15.09 -16.96 -34.12
C ALA A 361 15.38 -16.21 -35.44
N ALA A 362 14.35 -15.67 -36.09
CA ALA A 362 14.50 -14.91 -37.34
C ALA A 362 15.03 -13.47 -37.14
N ARG A 363 15.07 -12.96 -35.93
CA ARG A 363 15.58 -11.62 -35.59
C ARG A 363 17.06 -11.70 -35.17
N ARG A 364 17.98 -11.41 -36.12
CA ARG A 364 19.43 -11.27 -35.84
C ARG A 364 19.68 -9.95 -35.07
N GLY A 365 20.17 -10.03 -33.81
CA GLY A 365 20.56 -8.88 -33.00
C GLY A 365 20.60 -9.16 -31.50
N ARG A 366 20.93 -8.16 -30.66
CA ARG A 366 21.16 -8.27 -29.20
C ARG A 366 20.10 -9.02 -28.37
N ALA A 367 18.99 -9.44 -28.94
CA ALA A 367 17.94 -10.24 -28.34
C ALA A 367 18.28 -11.75 -28.22
N HIS A 368 19.44 -12.20 -28.71
CA HIS A 368 19.78 -13.63 -28.78
C HIS A 368 19.96 -14.30 -27.41
N ARG A 369 20.46 -13.60 -26.38
CA ARG A 369 20.64 -14.16 -25.03
C ARG A 369 19.31 -14.44 -24.32
N LEU A 370 18.36 -13.53 -24.40
CA LEU A 370 17.04 -13.72 -23.77
C LEU A 370 16.26 -14.90 -24.38
N CYS A 371 16.44 -15.14 -25.68
CA CYS A 371 15.80 -16.27 -26.37
C CYS A 371 16.44 -17.62 -25.99
N GLN A 372 17.72 -17.66 -25.65
CA GLN A 372 18.41 -18.87 -25.20
C GLN A 372 18.00 -19.26 -23.77
N GLU A 373 17.81 -18.29 -22.88
CA GLU A 373 17.32 -18.54 -21.51
C GLU A 373 15.87 -19.03 -21.47
N LEU A 374 15.02 -18.54 -22.36
CA LEU A 374 13.63 -19.00 -22.50
C LEU A 374 13.57 -20.43 -23.11
N ALA A 375 14.49 -20.80 -23.98
CA ALA A 375 14.57 -22.15 -24.55
C ALA A 375 15.03 -23.17 -23.50
N ALA A 376 16.02 -22.83 -22.68
CA ALA A 376 16.52 -23.70 -21.60
C ALA A 376 15.51 -23.89 -20.45
N SER A 377 14.54 -22.98 -20.31
CA SER A 377 13.42 -23.10 -19.35
C SER A 377 12.33 -24.05 -19.85
N ALA A 378 12.08 -24.06 -21.17
CA ALA A 378 11.08 -24.94 -21.78
C ALA A 378 11.50 -26.41 -21.76
N ASP A 379 12.80 -26.71 -21.98
CA ASP A 379 13.33 -28.08 -21.96
C ASP A 379 13.35 -28.68 -20.54
N ARG A 380 13.49 -27.88 -19.48
CA ARG A 380 13.39 -28.35 -18.10
C ARG A 380 11.98 -28.77 -17.70
N ILE A 381 10.96 -28.20 -18.31
CA ILE A 381 9.56 -28.56 -18.05
C ILE A 381 9.20 -29.86 -18.78
N HIS A 382 9.89 -30.19 -19.88
CA HIS A 382 9.64 -31.43 -20.64
C HIS A 382 10.22 -32.69 -19.96
N LEU A 383 11.30 -32.55 -19.17
CA LEU A 383 11.95 -33.67 -18.49
C LEU A 383 11.33 -34.07 -17.14
N SER A 384 10.46 -33.22 -16.55
CA SER A 384 9.76 -33.50 -15.29
C SER A 384 8.39 -34.18 -15.46
N GLY A 385 7.93 -34.39 -16.70
CA GLY A 385 6.59 -34.92 -17.03
C GLY A 385 6.55 -36.39 -17.45
N THR A 386 7.66 -37.12 -17.41
CA THR A 386 7.72 -38.53 -17.86
C THR A 386 8.17 -39.52 -16.79
N ARG A 387 7.83 -39.29 -15.52
CA ARG A 387 7.91 -40.32 -14.47
C ARG A 387 6.67 -40.25 -13.59
N SER A 388 5.65 -41.02 -13.92
CA SER A 388 4.81 -41.86 -13.08
C SER A 388 3.65 -42.39 -13.90
#